data_e2bfdb039b4c44096d548549f124fe11
#
_entry.id   e2bfdb039b4c44096d548549f124fe11
#
_cell.length_a   1.000
_cell.length_b   1.000
_cell.length_c   1.000
_cell.angle_alpha   90.00
_cell.angle_beta   90.00
_cell.angle_gamma   90.00
#
_symmetry.space_group_name_H-M   'P 1'
#
loop_
_entity.id
_entity.type
_entity.pdbx_description
1 polymer ?
#
loop_
_entity_poly.entity_id
_entity_poly.type
_entity_poly.pdbx_seq_one_letter_code
_entity_poly.pdbx_strand_id
1 'polypeptide(L)'
;MVSFKEIGLVNTREMFAKAVAGGYAIPAFNFNNMEQLQAIIQASAETKSPVILQVSKGARNYANQTLLRYMAEGAVQYAKELGWENPQIVLHLDHGDSFELCKSCVDMGFSSVMIDASSLPYEENIALTRKVVEYAHKYDVTVEAELGVLAGVEDEVSAEESHYTRPEEVIDFATRTGCDSLAISIGTSHGAYKFKPEQCTRDPKTGRLVPPPLAFDVLHEIEKKLPGFPIVLHGSSSVPQEYVDIINEFGGKLPDAVGIPEEQLREAAKSAVCKINIDSDSRLAMTAAVRKVFHDKPGEFDPRKYLGPARDEMKKLYMHKIINVLGSDGKAL
;
A
#
# COMPACT_ATOMS: atom_id res chain seq x y z
N MET A 1 -16.22 -0.34 -21.20
CA MET A 1 -16.13 -0.45 -19.75
C MET A 1 -16.16 -1.92 -19.37
N VAL A 2 -15.32 -2.32 -18.41
CA VAL A 2 -15.27 -3.69 -17.88
C VAL A 2 -15.63 -3.59 -16.40
N SER A 3 -16.56 -4.43 -15.94
CA SER A 3 -16.90 -4.50 -14.52
C SER A 3 -15.83 -5.29 -13.76
N PHE A 4 -15.39 -4.81 -12.62
CA PHE A 4 -14.48 -5.56 -11.73
C PHE A 4 -15.08 -6.92 -11.31
N LYS A 5 -16.40 -7.02 -11.25
CA LYS A 5 -17.12 -8.27 -10.92
C LYS A 5 -16.92 -9.33 -12.00
N GLU A 6 -16.85 -8.93 -13.28
CA GLU A 6 -16.54 -9.84 -14.39
C GLU A 6 -15.12 -10.39 -14.32
N ILE A 7 -14.18 -9.62 -13.75
CA ILE A 7 -12.81 -10.05 -13.52
C ILE A 7 -12.71 -11.01 -12.31
N GLY A 8 -13.72 -11.01 -11.44
CA GLY A 8 -13.74 -11.78 -10.19
C GLY A 8 -13.12 -11.06 -8.99
N LEU A 9 -12.97 -9.73 -9.10
CA LEU A 9 -12.50 -8.87 -8.02
C LEU A 9 -13.64 -8.49 -7.07
N VAL A 10 -13.29 -8.01 -5.88
CA VAL A 10 -14.20 -7.40 -4.90
C VAL A 10 -13.80 -5.95 -4.65
N ASN A 11 -14.70 -5.12 -4.12
CA ASN A 11 -14.35 -3.78 -3.66
C ASN A 11 -13.95 -3.79 -2.17
N THR A 12 -13.59 -2.63 -1.62
CA THR A 12 -13.06 -2.54 -0.25
C THR A 12 -14.13 -2.50 0.84
N ARG A 13 -15.39 -2.26 0.50
CA ARG A 13 -16.44 -1.88 1.48
C ARG A 13 -16.59 -2.90 2.60
N GLU A 14 -16.85 -4.16 2.26
CA GLU A 14 -17.03 -5.22 3.25
C GLU A 14 -15.73 -5.59 3.96
N MET A 15 -14.61 -5.63 3.21
CA MET A 15 -13.28 -5.92 3.76
C MET A 15 -12.89 -4.92 4.84
N PHE A 16 -13.08 -3.62 4.57
CA PHE A 16 -12.74 -2.56 5.52
C PHE A 16 -13.64 -2.57 6.75
N ALA A 17 -14.93 -2.79 6.58
CA ALA A 17 -15.84 -2.93 7.73
C ALA A 17 -15.42 -4.07 8.67
N LYS A 18 -15.01 -5.22 8.11
CA LYS A 18 -14.50 -6.36 8.90
C LYS A 18 -13.15 -6.05 9.53
N ALA A 19 -12.26 -5.37 8.82
CA ALA A 19 -10.93 -5.01 9.33
C ALA A 19 -11.02 -4.06 10.51
N VAL A 20 -11.82 -3.00 10.39
CA VAL A 20 -12.08 -2.05 11.50
C VAL A 20 -12.68 -2.77 12.71
N ALA A 21 -13.71 -3.57 12.51
CA ALA A 21 -14.36 -4.32 13.59
C ALA A 21 -13.43 -5.37 14.23
N GLY A 22 -12.54 -5.95 13.45
CA GLY A 22 -11.62 -7.02 13.87
C GLY A 22 -10.27 -6.56 14.40
N GLY A 23 -9.95 -5.27 14.33
CA GLY A 23 -8.65 -4.71 14.77
C GLY A 23 -7.45 -5.26 14.00
N TYR A 24 -7.57 -5.32 12.67
CA TYR A 24 -6.49 -5.68 11.75
C TYR A 24 -6.50 -4.78 10.51
N ALA A 25 -5.41 -4.76 9.75
CA ALA A 25 -5.35 -4.01 8.51
C ALA A 25 -5.21 -4.94 7.29
N ILE A 26 -5.85 -4.57 6.19
CA ILE A 26 -5.69 -5.25 4.90
C ILE A 26 -4.37 -4.81 4.28
N PRO A 27 -3.50 -5.74 3.83
CA PRO A 27 -2.30 -5.37 3.11
C PRO A 27 -2.63 -4.76 1.75
N ALA A 28 -2.07 -3.58 1.48
CA ALA A 28 -2.08 -2.98 0.16
C ALA A 28 -0.66 -3.04 -0.40
N PHE A 29 -0.40 -4.05 -1.22
CA PHE A 29 0.90 -4.30 -1.80
C PHE A 29 0.98 -3.73 -3.21
N ASN A 30 1.93 -2.81 -3.42
CA ASN A 30 2.23 -2.29 -4.75
C ASN A 30 2.94 -3.35 -5.59
N PHE A 31 2.61 -3.42 -6.87
CA PHE A 31 3.31 -4.28 -7.82
C PHE A 31 3.53 -3.60 -9.16
N ASN A 32 4.63 -3.97 -9.83
CA ASN A 32 5.05 -3.43 -11.12
C ASN A 32 5.28 -4.53 -12.17
N ASN A 33 5.36 -5.79 -11.73
CA ASN A 33 5.71 -6.91 -12.58
C ASN A 33 5.05 -8.22 -12.12
N MET A 34 5.23 -9.25 -12.92
CA MET A 34 4.65 -10.57 -12.69
C MET A 34 5.19 -11.23 -11.41
N GLU A 35 6.47 -11.10 -11.11
CA GLU A 35 7.11 -11.76 -9.96
C GLU A 35 6.57 -11.21 -8.64
N GLN A 36 6.37 -9.89 -8.53
CA GLN A 36 5.72 -9.29 -7.37
C GLN A 36 4.27 -9.78 -7.24
N LEU A 37 3.52 -9.78 -8.34
CA LEU A 37 2.14 -10.24 -8.34
C LEU A 37 2.01 -11.70 -7.90
N GLN A 38 2.86 -12.59 -8.44
CA GLN A 38 2.89 -13.99 -8.05
C GLN A 38 3.17 -14.16 -6.55
N ALA A 39 4.17 -13.45 -6.03
CA ALA A 39 4.54 -13.51 -4.62
C ALA A 39 3.40 -13.03 -3.70
N ILE A 40 2.71 -11.93 -4.08
CA ILE A 40 1.55 -11.40 -3.34
C ILE A 40 0.44 -12.45 -3.27
N ILE A 41 0.06 -13.04 -4.41
CA ILE A 41 -1.04 -14.00 -4.47
C ILE A 41 -0.69 -15.28 -3.71
N GLN A 42 0.54 -15.80 -3.84
CA GLN A 42 0.99 -16.96 -3.09
C GLN A 42 0.95 -16.72 -1.58
N ALA A 43 1.46 -15.57 -1.12
CA ALA A 43 1.45 -15.21 0.29
C ALA A 43 0.02 -15.09 0.84
N SER A 44 -0.86 -14.41 0.09
CA SER A 44 -2.25 -14.17 0.51
C SER A 44 -3.06 -15.48 0.54
N ALA A 45 -2.89 -16.34 -0.44
CA ALA A 45 -3.56 -17.65 -0.48
C ALA A 45 -3.10 -18.56 0.68
N GLU A 46 -1.79 -18.64 0.93
CA GLU A 46 -1.22 -19.48 1.98
C GLU A 46 -1.59 -19.00 3.38
N THR A 47 -1.63 -17.70 3.61
CA THR A 47 -2.04 -17.11 4.90
C THR A 47 -3.53 -16.92 5.04
N LYS A 48 -4.33 -17.18 4.00
CA LYS A 48 -5.78 -16.91 3.95
C LYS A 48 -6.08 -15.44 4.32
N SER A 49 -5.35 -14.52 3.72
CA SER A 49 -5.50 -13.09 3.92
C SER A 49 -6.19 -12.43 2.74
N PRO A 50 -7.17 -11.54 2.94
CA PRO A 50 -7.62 -10.66 1.89
C PRO A 50 -6.46 -9.74 1.47
N VAL A 51 -6.48 -9.22 0.24
CA VAL A 51 -5.39 -8.39 -0.28
C VAL A 51 -5.86 -7.31 -1.24
N ILE A 52 -5.18 -6.18 -1.20
CA ILE A 52 -5.31 -5.10 -2.17
C ILE A 52 -4.06 -5.11 -3.07
N LEU A 53 -4.28 -5.39 -4.35
CA LEU A 53 -3.29 -5.22 -5.41
C LEU A 53 -3.27 -3.75 -5.79
N GLN A 54 -2.17 -3.07 -5.46
CA GLN A 54 -2.07 -1.63 -5.56
C GLN A 54 -1.19 -1.22 -6.74
N VAL A 55 -1.64 -0.23 -7.53
CA VAL A 55 -0.98 0.20 -8.76
C VAL A 55 -0.96 1.71 -8.81
N SER A 56 0.24 2.30 -8.79
CA SER A 56 0.42 3.73 -9.07
C SER A 56 0.26 4.05 -10.56
N LYS A 57 0.15 5.34 -10.88
CA LYS A 57 0.20 5.83 -12.27
C LYS A 57 1.48 5.37 -12.98
N GLY A 58 2.63 5.46 -12.30
CA GLY A 58 3.93 5.02 -12.83
C GLY A 58 3.95 3.52 -13.12
N ALA A 59 3.51 2.69 -12.19
CA ALA A 59 3.40 1.25 -12.38
C ALA A 59 2.45 0.88 -13.53
N ARG A 60 1.31 1.59 -13.64
CA ARG A 60 0.35 1.39 -14.73
C ARG A 60 0.94 1.73 -16.10
N ASN A 61 1.72 2.80 -16.19
CA ASN A 61 2.41 3.18 -17.41
C ASN A 61 3.54 2.19 -17.76
N TYR A 62 4.31 1.75 -16.77
CA TYR A 62 5.39 0.78 -16.96
C TYR A 62 4.87 -0.59 -17.44
N ALA A 63 3.88 -1.15 -16.77
CA ALA A 63 3.34 -2.47 -17.09
C ALA A 63 2.44 -2.46 -18.35
N ASN A 64 1.96 -1.33 -18.79
CA ASN A 64 0.86 -1.12 -19.73
C ASN A 64 -0.51 -1.49 -19.14
N GLN A 65 -1.47 -0.59 -19.30
CA GLN A 65 -2.81 -0.74 -18.70
C GLN A 65 -3.57 -1.99 -19.14
N THR A 66 -3.40 -2.42 -20.39
CA THR A 66 -4.07 -3.62 -20.92
C THR A 66 -3.47 -4.89 -20.31
N LEU A 67 -2.13 -5.00 -20.31
CA LEU A 67 -1.44 -6.14 -19.69
C LEU A 67 -1.76 -6.23 -18.20
N LEU A 68 -1.76 -5.11 -17.49
CA LEU A 68 -2.06 -5.04 -16.07
C LEU A 68 -3.46 -5.56 -15.74
N ARG A 69 -4.46 -5.22 -16.54
CA ARG A 69 -5.82 -5.75 -16.38
C ARG A 69 -5.85 -7.27 -16.49
N TYR A 70 -5.21 -7.84 -17.53
CA TYR A 70 -5.16 -9.28 -17.70
C TYR A 70 -4.28 -9.97 -16.63
N MET A 71 -3.27 -9.30 -16.12
CA MET A 71 -2.51 -9.77 -14.95
C MET A 71 -3.41 -9.86 -13.71
N ALA A 72 -4.27 -8.85 -13.47
CA ALA A 72 -5.21 -8.88 -12.34
C ALA A 72 -6.27 -10.00 -12.49
N GLU A 73 -6.79 -10.21 -13.69
CA GLU A 73 -7.69 -11.34 -13.99
C GLU A 73 -6.97 -12.69 -13.79
N GLY A 74 -5.74 -12.80 -14.30
CA GLY A 74 -4.88 -13.97 -14.08
C GLY A 74 -4.58 -14.22 -12.61
N ALA A 75 -4.38 -13.17 -11.82
CA ALA A 75 -4.16 -13.28 -10.37
C ALA A 75 -5.35 -13.91 -9.64
N VAL A 76 -6.59 -13.58 -10.02
CA VAL A 76 -7.81 -14.21 -9.47
C VAL A 76 -7.85 -15.70 -9.83
N GLN A 77 -7.55 -16.07 -11.07
CA GLN A 77 -7.51 -17.46 -11.48
C GLN A 77 -6.39 -18.24 -10.77
N TYR A 78 -5.21 -17.64 -10.69
CA TYR A 78 -4.08 -18.22 -9.98
C TYR A 78 -4.36 -18.45 -8.49
N ALA A 79 -5.03 -17.52 -7.83
CA ALA A 79 -5.48 -17.72 -6.44
C ALA A 79 -6.38 -18.95 -6.29
N LYS A 80 -7.30 -19.18 -7.23
CA LYS A 80 -8.16 -20.36 -7.24
C LYS A 80 -7.37 -21.65 -7.48
N GLU A 81 -6.38 -21.65 -8.37
CA GLU A 81 -5.46 -22.77 -8.57
C GLU A 81 -4.69 -23.14 -7.30
N LEU A 82 -4.38 -22.14 -6.45
CA LEU A 82 -3.75 -22.34 -5.14
C LEU A 82 -4.73 -22.77 -4.03
N GLY A 83 -6.01 -23.02 -4.37
CA GLY A 83 -7.02 -23.48 -3.43
C GLY A 83 -7.79 -22.37 -2.71
N TRP A 84 -7.63 -21.11 -3.12
CA TRP A 84 -8.43 -19.99 -2.60
C TRP A 84 -9.71 -19.85 -3.44
N GLU A 85 -10.75 -20.60 -3.09
CA GLU A 85 -11.98 -20.71 -3.91
C GLU A 85 -12.70 -19.37 -4.15
N ASN A 86 -12.77 -18.52 -3.12
CA ASN A 86 -13.40 -17.20 -3.17
C ASN A 86 -12.38 -16.11 -2.87
N PRO A 87 -11.48 -15.76 -3.81
CA PRO A 87 -10.42 -14.81 -3.57
C PRO A 87 -10.96 -13.41 -3.27
N GLN A 88 -10.56 -12.84 -2.14
CA GLN A 88 -10.88 -11.46 -1.77
C GLN A 88 -9.74 -10.55 -2.20
N ILE A 89 -9.72 -10.25 -3.48
CA ILE A 89 -8.70 -9.45 -4.15
C ILE A 89 -9.33 -8.16 -4.66
N VAL A 90 -8.76 -7.05 -4.28
CA VAL A 90 -9.08 -5.70 -4.77
C VAL A 90 -7.99 -5.27 -5.75
N LEU A 91 -8.36 -4.68 -6.87
CA LEU A 91 -7.43 -3.92 -7.72
C LEU A 91 -7.67 -2.43 -7.49
N HIS A 92 -6.65 -1.73 -7.01
CA HIS A 92 -6.72 -0.36 -6.50
C HIS A 92 -5.74 0.57 -7.21
N LEU A 93 -6.25 1.74 -7.65
CA LEU A 93 -5.39 2.84 -8.09
C LEU A 93 -4.84 3.57 -6.87
N ASP A 94 -3.52 3.64 -6.77
CA ASP A 94 -2.77 4.35 -5.74
C ASP A 94 -2.39 5.75 -6.23
N HIS A 95 -2.67 6.78 -5.43
CA HIS A 95 -2.41 8.20 -5.74
C HIS A 95 -2.85 8.65 -7.14
N GLY A 96 -4.14 8.50 -7.44
CA GLY A 96 -4.72 9.11 -8.64
C GLY A 96 -4.65 10.63 -8.58
N ASP A 97 -4.07 11.26 -9.60
CA ASP A 97 -3.80 12.70 -9.65
C ASP A 97 -4.90 13.51 -10.37
N SER A 98 -5.89 12.84 -10.92
CA SER A 98 -6.93 13.47 -11.74
C SER A 98 -8.20 12.63 -11.82
N PHE A 99 -9.31 13.31 -12.08
CA PHE A 99 -10.58 12.64 -12.36
C PHE A 99 -10.47 11.69 -13.56
N GLU A 100 -9.77 12.10 -14.61
CA GLU A 100 -9.61 11.34 -15.86
C GLU A 100 -8.86 10.03 -15.62
N LEU A 101 -7.82 10.05 -14.77
CA LEU A 101 -7.08 8.84 -14.40
C LEU A 101 -7.95 7.89 -13.57
N CYS A 102 -8.64 8.39 -12.55
CA CYS A 102 -9.56 7.59 -11.74
C CYS A 102 -10.67 6.98 -12.61
N LYS A 103 -11.29 7.79 -13.47
CA LYS A 103 -12.31 7.34 -14.44
C LYS A 103 -11.76 6.23 -15.35
N SER A 104 -10.57 6.41 -15.91
CA SER A 104 -9.94 5.41 -16.77
C SER A 104 -9.72 4.09 -16.05
N CYS A 105 -9.33 4.11 -14.77
CA CYS A 105 -9.15 2.91 -13.95
C CYS A 105 -10.50 2.21 -13.69
N VAL A 106 -11.54 2.96 -13.31
CA VAL A 106 -12.90 2.43 -13.15
C VAL A 106 -13.38 1.77 -14.43
N ASP A 107 -13.22 2.43 -15.58
CA ASP A 107 -13.65 1.92 -16.89
C ASP A 107 -12.92 0.63 -17.29
N MET A 108 -11.73 0.40 -16.75
CA MET A 108 -10.91 -0.79 -17.01
C MET A 108 -11.07 -1.93 -15.99
N GLY A 109 -11.98 -1.80 -15.04
CA GLY A 109 -12.30 -2.87 -14.09
C GLY A 109 -11.53 -2.82 -12.77
N PHE A 110 -10.98 -1.66 -12.37
CA PHE A 110 -10.53 -1.44 -11.01
C PHE A 110 -11.72 -1.47 -10.06
N SER A 111 -11.58 -2.12 -8.92
CA SER A 111 -12.64 -2.23 -7.91
C SER A 111 -12.55 -1.16 -6.82
N SER A 112 -11.44 -0.42 -6.79
CA SER A 112 -11.19 0.71 -5.91
C SER A 112 -10.26 1.71 -6.57
N VAL A 113 -10.44 2.99 -6.30
CA VAL A 113 -9.55 4.06 -6.76
C VAL A 113 -9.28 5.04 -5.64
N MET A 114 -8.07 5.57 -5.58
CA MET A 114 -7.76 6.71 -4.74
C MET A 114 -7.64 7.97 -5.59
N ILE A 115 -8.24 9.05 -5.12
CA ILE A 115 -7.97 10.40 -5.60
C ILE A 115 -7.16 11.14 -4.54
N ASP A 116 -5.94 11.52 -4.89
CA ASP A 116 -5.08 12.33 -4.06
C ASP A 116 -5.12 13.79 -4.51
N ALA A 117 -5.92 14.56 -3.83
CA ALA A 117 -6.04 16.01 -4.00
C ALA A 117 -5.55 16.78 -2.76
N SER A 118 -4.76 16.14 -1.91
CA SER A 118 -4.29 16.66 -0.63
C SER A 118 -3.41 17.91 -0.78
N SER A 119 -2.75 18.07 -1.92
CA SER A 119 -1.95 19.25 -2.26
C SER A 119 -2.78 20.48 -2.68
N LEU A 120 -4.06 20.31 -2.97
CA LEU A 120 -4.98 21.39 -3.34
C LEU A 120 -5.57 22.06 -2.10
N PRO A 121 -6.08 23.30 -2.24
CA PRO A 121 -6.89 23.92 -1.18
C PRO A 121 -8.05 23.02 -0.76
N TYR A 122 -8.43 23.08 0.52
CA TYR A 122 -9.43 22.20 1.13
C TYR A 122 -10.73 22.04 0.32
N GLU A 123 -11.30 23.17 -0.13
CA GLU A 123 -12.54 23.16 -0.92
C GLU A 123 -12.36 22.53 -2.31
N GLU A 124 -11.19 22.67 -2.91
CA GLU A 124 -10.86 22.05 -4.19
C GLU A 124 -10.64 20.55 -4.04
N ASN A 125 -9.98 20.12 -2.95
CA ASN A 125 -9.86 18.70 -2.59
C ASN A 125 -11.26 18.07 -2.45
N ILE A 126 -12.17 18.69 -1.70
CA ILE A 126 -13.55 18.21 -1.54
C ILE A 126 -14.25 18.13 -2.90
N ALA A 127 -14.16 19.16 -3.73
CA ALA A 127 -14.85 19.20 -5.03
C ALA A 127 -14.35 18.10 -5.97
N LEU A 128 -13.03 17.91 -6.07
CA LEU A 128 -12.43 16.89 -6.93
C LEU A 128 -12.72 15.46 -6.40
N THR A 129 -12.56 15.24 -5.11
CA THR A 129 -12.87 13.96 -4.46
C THR A 129 -14.32 13.58 -4.68
N ARG A 130 -15.25 14.49 -4.43
CA ARG A 130 -16.69 14.27 -4.67
C ARG A 130 -16.99 13.91 -6.11
N LYS A 131 -16.39 14.59 -7.08
CA LYS A 131 -16.55 14.27 -8.51
C LYS A 131 -16.15 12.84 -8.84
N VAL A 132 -15.04 12.34 -8.26
CA VAL A 132 -14.59 10.96 -8.41
C VAL A 132 -15.56 10.00 -7.76
N VAL A 133 -16.02 10.28 -6.53
CA VAL A 133 -17.00 9.47 -5.80
C VAL A 133 -18.30 9.33 -6.57
N GLU A 134 -18.86 10.44 -7.08
CA GLU A 134 -20.10 10.44 -7.87
C GLU A 134 -19.98 9.59 -9.14
N TYR A 135 -18.80 9.51 -9.74
CA TYR A 135 -18.55 8.65 -10.89
C TYR A 135 -18.40 7.18 -10.49
N ALA A 136 -17.48 6.90 -9.56
CA ALA A 136 -17.10 5.55 -9.18
C ALA A 136 -18.27 4.76 -8.54
N HIS A 137 -19.06 5.41 -7.71
CA HIS A 137 -20.19 4.77 -7.02
C HIS A 137 -21.30 4.29 -7.99
N LYS A 138 -21.43 4.87 -9.21
CA LYS A 138 -22.35 4.37 -10.23
C LYS A 138 -22.03 2.93 -10.66
N TYR A 139 -20.78 2.52 -10.46
CA TYR A 139 -20.26 1.20 -10.84
C TYR A 139 -19.88 0.34 -9.64
N ASP A 140 -20.31 0.73 -8.44
CA ASP A 140 -20.01 0.05 -7.18
C ASP A 140 -18.49 0.01 -6.84
N VAL A 141 -17.71 0.91 -7.43
CA VAL A 141 -16.27 1.07 -7.17
C VAL A 141 -16.06 1.97 -5.95
N THR A 142 -15.25 1.54 -4.99
CA THR A 142 -14.96 2.32 -3.78
C THR A 142 -13.90 3.38 -4.04
N VAL A 143 -13.97 4.48 -3.27
CA VAL A 143 -13.08 5.63 -3.41
C VAL A 143 -12.37 5.92 -2.09
N GLU A 144 -11.05 5.94 -2.14
CA GLU A 144 -10.18 6.44 -1.09
C GLU A 144 -9.83 7.90 -1.39
N ALA A 145 -9.81 8.73 -0.35
CA ALA A 145 -9.38 10.12 -0.44
C ALA A 145 -8.22 10.39 0.53
N GLU A 146 -7.57 11.54 0.44
CA GLU A 146 -6.49 11.93 1.35
C GLU A 146 -6.75 13.30 1.96
N LEU A 147 -6.50 13.40 3.27
CA LEU A 147 -6.54 14.63 4.04
C LEU A 147 -5.29 14.75 4.91
N GLY A 148 -4.59 15.88 4.77
CA GLY A 148 -3.22 16.05 5.22
C GLY A 148 -2.23 15.80 4.07
N VAL A 149 -0.95 16.05 4.29
CA VAL A 149 0.11 15.88 3.27
C VAL A 149 1.23 15.03 3.86
N LEU A 150 1.63 14.00 3.13
CA LEU A 150 2.79 13.18 3.49
C LEU A 150 4.04 13.69 2.77
N ALA A 151 5.14 13.84 3.52
CA ALA A 151 6.45 14.14 2.94
C ALA A 151 7.05 12.91 2.22
N GLY A 152 8.14 13.14 1.49
CA GLY A 152 8.88 12.10 0.77
C GLY A 152 8.55 12.02 -0.71
N VAL A 153 9.11 11.02 -1.36
CA VAL A 153 8.95 10.79 -2.80
C VAL A 153 8.56 9.34 -3.03
N GLU A 154 7.46 9.13 -3.74
CA GLU A 154 7.00 7.83 -4.21
C GLU A 154 6.40 7.99 -5.60
N ASP A 155 7.05 7.38 -6.58
CA ASP A 155 6.76 7.53 -8.01
C ASP A 155 6.61 9.02 -8.42
N GLU A 156 5.41 9.48 -8.75
CA GLU A 156 5.12 10.86 -9.15
C GLU A 156 4.70 11.78 -7.98
N VAL A 157 4.50 11.23 -6.77
CA VAL A 157 4.09 11.98 -5.59
C VAL A 157 5.33 12.47 -4.85
N SER A 158 5.40 13.77 -4.55
CA SER A 158 6.49 14.34 -3.76
C SER A 158 6.02 15.54 -2.94
N ALA A 159 6.47 15.60 -1.69
CA ALA A 159 6.32 16.76 -0.82
C ALA A 159 7.55 16.92 0.08
N GLU A 160 7.97 18.16 0.32
CA GLU A 160 9.14 18.46 1.17
C GLU A 160 8.84 18.31 2.66
N GLU A 161 7.59 18.63 3.06
CA GLU A 161 7.14 18.63 4.44
C GLU A 161 5.81 17.89 4.59
N SER A 162 5.61 17.24 5.74
CA SER A 162 4.33 16.64 6.12
C SER A 162 3.45 17.67 6.81
N HIS A 163 2.17 17.66 6.46
CA HIS A 163 1.13 18.38 7.18
C HIS A 163 0.16 17.36 7.75
N TYR A 164 0.14 17.21 9.08
CA TYR A 164 -0.72 16.24 9.75
C TYR A 164 -2.19 16.54 9.50
N THR A 165 -2.98 15.49 9.40
CA THR A 165 -4.43 15.59 9.29
C THR A 165 -5.00 16.30 10.52
N ARG A 166 -5.88 17.25 10.28
CA ARG A 166 -6.57 18.02 11.34
C ARG A 166 -7.84 17.27 11.71
N PRO A 167 -7.93 16.72 12.94
CA PRO A 167 -9.09 15.93 13.35
C PRO A 167 -10.43 16.67 13.28
N GLU A 168 -10.42 17.99 13.40
CA GLU A 168 -11.61 18.82 13.28
C GLU A 168 -12.21 18.85 11.87
N GLU A 169 -11.45 18.53 10.83
CA GLU A 169 -11.89 18.59 9.43
C GLU A 169 -12.46 17.26 8.91
N VAL A 170 -12.18 16.14 9.59
CA VAL A 170 -12.46 14.80 9.05
C VAL A 170 -13.95 14.50 8.85
N ILE A 171 -14.81 15.00 9.75
CA ILE A 171 -16.27 14.80 9.66
C ILE A 171 -16.83 15.54 8.44
N ASP A 172 -16.48 16.84 8.32
CA ASP A 172 -16.91 17.69 7.21
C ASP A 172 -16.44 17.10 5.88
N PHE A 173 -15.15 16.76 5.81
CA PHE A 173 -14.54 16.18 4.61
C PHE A 173 -15.23 14.88 4.18
N ALA A 174 -15.33 13.90 5.07
CA ALA A 174 -15.95 12.61 4.76
C ALA A 174 -17.43 12.75 4.37
N THR A 175 -18.17 13.62 5.07
CA THR A 175 -19.60 13.86 4.79
C THR A 175 -19.81 14.54 3.43
N ARG A 176 -19.01 15.54 3.10
CA ARG A 176 -19.16 16.33 1.87
C ARG A 176 -18.65 15.61 0.64
N THR A 177 -17.63 14.76 0.78
CA THR A 177 -17.06 13.98 -0.31
C THR A 177 -17.79 12.67 -0.56
N GLY A 178 -18.27 12.01 0.50
CA GLY A 178 -18.85 10.68 0.44
C GLY A 178 -17.82 9.57 0.13
N CYS A 179 -16.53 9.81 0.39
CA CYS A 179 -15.48 8.79 0.20
C CYS A 179 -15.71 7.57 1.10
N ASP A 180 -15.23 6.41 0.68
CA ASP A 180 -15.39 5.14 1.39
C ASP A 180 -14.28 4.90 2.44
N SER A 181 -13.12 5.54 2.26
CA SER A 181 -12.00 5.51 3.20
C SER A 181 -11.16 6.78 3.10
N LEU A 182 -10.40 7.05 4.15
CA LEU A 182 -9.60 8.27 4.27
C LEU A 182 -8.15 7.95 4.62
N ALA A 183 -7.23 8.30 3.73
CA ALA A 183 -5.81 8.33 4.04
C ALA A 183 -5.50 9.56 4.89
N ILE A 184 -4.74 9.36 5.97
CA ILE A 184 -4.38 10.39 6.93
C ILE A 184 -2.86 10.52 7.05
N SER A 185 -2.40 11.71 7.40
CA SER A 185 -1.01 12.01 7.72
C SER A 185 -0.82 12.11 9.23
N ILE A 186 -0.04 11.18 9.79
CA ILE A 186 0.29 11.11 11.23
C ILE A 186 1.79 10.89 11.47
N GLY A 187 2.64 11.24 10.50
CA GLY A 187 4.11 11.10 10.59
C GLY A 187 4.70 9.97 9.78
N THR A 188 3.92 9.29 8.94
CA THR A 188 4.44 8.42 7.88
C THR A 188 4.99 9.26 6.73
N SER A 189 5.84 8.67 5.89
CA SER A 189 6.47 9.36 4.76
C SER A 189 6.73 8.39 3.62
N HIS A 190 6.70 8.86 2.39
CA HIS A 190 6.92 8.05 1.19
C HIS A 190 8.40 7.67 0.99
N GLY A 191 8.65 6.58 0.25
CA GLY A 191 9.98 6.11 -0.13
C GLY A 191 10.75 5.38 0.97
N ALA A 192 12.03 5.09 0.73
CA ALA A 192 12.93 4.40 1.66
C ALA A 192 13.74 5.35 2.55
N TYR A 193 13.76 6.63 2.25
CA TYR A 193 14.39 7.71 3.02
C TYR A 193 13.31 8.56 3.68
N LYS A 194 12.52 7.93 4.54
CA LYS A 194 11.33 8.54 5.15
C LYS A 194 11.64 9.69 6.09
N PHE A 195 12.82 9.65 6.70
CA PHE A 195 13.27 10.62 7.69
C PHE A 195 14.71 11.04 7.40
N LYS A 196 15.00 12.32 7.59
CA LYS A 196 16.38 12.81 7.59
C LYS A 196 17.08 12.32 8.87
N PRO A 197 18.40 12.05 8.83
CA PRO A 197 19.14 11.61 10.01
C PRO A 197 18.95 12.52 11.26
N GLU A 198 18.77 13.82 11.03
CA GLU A 198 18.56 14.84 12.08
C GLU A 198 17.20 14.69 12.78
N GLN A 199 16.23 14.05 12.14
CA GLN A 199 14.91 13.78 12.70
C GLN A 199 14.87 12.49 13.53
N CYS A 200 15.92 11.66 13.41
CA CYS A 200 16.03 10.37 14.06
C CYS A 200 16.93 10.42 15.29
N THR A 201 16.70 9.51 16.21
CA THR A 201 17.70 9.14 17.22
C THR A 201 18.53 7.95 16.73
N ARG A 202 19.64 7.62 17.43
CA ARG A 202 20.42 6.42 17.12
C ARG A 202 20.27 5.41 18.25
N ASP A 203 19.94 4.19 17.91
CA ASP A 203 19.97 3.08 18.87
C ASP A 203 21.40 2.88 19.38
N PRO A 204 21.64 2.94 20.70
CA PRO A 204 23.00 2.86 21.25
C PRO A 204 23.66 1.49 21.09
N LYS A 205 22.89 0.43 20.82
CA LYS A 205 23.43 -0.93 20.67
C LYS A 205 23.76 -1.24 19.21
N THR A 206 22.91 -0.82 18.29
CA THR A 206 23.03 -1.16 16.87
C THR A 206 23.60 -0.02 16.02
N GLY A 207 23.57 1.22 16.53
CA GLY A 207 23.94 2.43 15.78
C GLY A 207 22.94 2.83 14.68
N ARG A 208 21.84 2.08 14.52
CA ARG A 208 20.83 2.32 13.51
C ARG A 208 19.94 3.53 13.84
N LEU A 209 19.41 4.16 12.80
CA LEU A 209 18.47 5.25 12.97
C LEU A 209 17.14 4.72 13.50
N VAL A 210 16.58 5.45 14.45
CA VAL A 210 15.24 5.23 15.01
C VAL A 210 14.40 6.45 14.71
N PRO A 211 13.32 6.32 13.91
CA PRO A 211 12.47 7.44 13.54
C PRO A 211 11.65 7.94 14.73
N PRO A 212 11.10 9.16 14.64
CA PRO A 212 10.15 9.65 15.63
C PRO A 212 8.88 8.78 15.65
N PRO A 213 8.16 8.71 16.77
CA PRO A 213 6.91 7.97 16.86
C PRO A 213 5.82 8.60 15.98
N LEU A 214 4.87 7.78 15.52
CA LEU A 214 3.66 8.26 14.88
C LEU A 214 2.79 9.05 15.85
N ALA A 215 2.01 10.02 15.34
CA ALA A 215 1.09 10.83 16.13
C ALA A 215 -0.21 10.04 16.42
N PHE A 216 -0.14 9.06 17.33
CA PHE A 216 -1.30 8.25 17.71
C PHE A 216 -2.42 9.06 18.37
N ASP A 217 -2.10 10.18 19.02
CA ASP A 217 -3.07 11.11 19.55
C ASP A 217 -3.99 11.67 18.45
N VAL A 218 -3.42 12.02 17.30
CA VAL A 218 -4.18 12.44 16.12
C VAL A 218 -5.07 11.30 15.60
N LEU A 219 -4.52 10.09 15.46
CA LEU A 219 -5.29 8.90 15.03
C LEU A 219 -6.48 8.64 15.96
N HIS A 220 -6.24 8.62 17.26
CA HIS A 220 -7.30 8.35 18.24
C HIS A 220 -8.36 9.47 18.29
N GLU A 221 -7.97 10.71 18.03
CA GLU A 221 -8.95 11.80 17.94
C GLU A 221 -9.82 11.69 16.68
N ILE A 222 -9.22 11.33 15.52
CA ILE A 222 -9.95 11.04 14.29
C ILE A 222 -10.94 9.88 14.51
N GLU A 223 -10.50 8.80 15.13
CA GLU A 223 -11.32 7.63 15.42
C GLU A 223 -12.54 7.97 16.30
N LYS A 224 -12.37 8.86 17.30
CA LYS A 224 -13.48 9.36 18.10
C LYS A 224 -14.49 10.17 17.31
N LYS A 225 -14.02 10.96 16.33
CA LYS A 225 -14.87 11.82 15.50
C LYS A 225 -15.58 11.05 14.38
N LEU A 226 -14.95 10.01 13.86
CA LEU A 226 -15.47 9.13 12.80
C LEU A 226 -15.46 7.67 13.26
N PRO A 227 -16.27 7.27 14.26
CA PRO A 227 -16.25 5.91 14.78
C PRO A 227 -16.64 4.90 13.70
N GLY A 228 -15.79 3.88 13.52
CA GLY A 228 -15.99 2.82 12.52
C GLY A 228 -15.70 3.22 11.08
N PHE A 229 -15.26 4.45 10.82
CA PHE A 229 -14.89 4.87 9.47
C PHE A 229 -13.51 4.31 9.10
N PRO A 230 -13.36 3.77 7.86
CA PRO A 230 -12.10 3.18 7.40
C PRO A 230 -10.97 4.22 7.25
N ILE A 231 -9.89 4.05 8.00
CA ILE A 231 -8.68 4.89 7.93
C ILE A 231 -7.55 4.12 7.25
N VAL A 232 -6.76 4.83 6.46
CA VAL A 232 -5.66 4.29 5.67
C VAL A 232 -4.35 4.97 6.03
N LEU A 233 -3.25 4.22 6.07
CA LEU A 233 -1.90 4.75 6.19
C LEU A 233 -1.10 4.50 4.91
N HIS A 234 -0.63 5.60 4.31
CA HIS A 234 0.37 5.65 3.26
C HIS A 234 1.78 5.82 3.83
N GLY A 235 2.80 5.66 3.00
CA GLY A 235 4.18 5.86 3.40
C GLY A 235 4.63 4.95 4.56
N SER A 236 4.08 3.75 4.67
CA SER A 236 4.18 2.89 5.85
C SER A 236 5.12 1.70 5.70
N SER A 237 5.95 1.65 4.66
CA SER A 237 6.99 0.61 4.55
C SER A 237 7.96 0.69 5.73
N SER A 238 8.36 -0.46 6.26
CA SER A 238 9.26 -0.52 7.44
C SER A 238 10.74 -0.46 7.08
N VAL A 239 11.07 -0.57 5.79
CA VAL A 239 12.45 -0.57 5.27
C VAL A 239 13.31 -1.60 6.03
N PRO A 240 13.05 -2.92 5.86
CA PRO A 240 13.75 -3.95 6.61
C PRO A 240 15.25 -3.84 6.44
N GLN A 241 15.97 -3.66 7.54
CA GLN A 241 17.40 -3.35 7.52
C GLN A 241 18.24 -4.51 6.98
N GLU A 242 17.76 -5.73 7.06
CA GLU A 242 18.42 -6.90 6.47
C GLU A 242 18.58 -6.77 4.95
N TYR A 243 17.58 -6.24 4.25
CA TYR A 243 17.67 -6.03 2.80
C TYR A 243 18.56 -4.83 2.46
N VAL A 244 18.52 -3.79 3.28
CA VAL A 244 19.42 -2.64 3.13
C VAL A 244 20.87 -3.08 3.26
N ASP A 245 21.18 -3.90 4.28
CA ASP A 245 22.52 -4.44 4.54
C ASP A 245 23.00 -5.30 3.34
N ILE A 246 22.17 -6.23 2.85
CA ILE A 246 22.48 -7.06 1.67
C ILE A 246 22.72 -6.22 0.43
N ILE A 247 21.87 -5.22 0.17
CA ILE A 247 22.02 -4.33 -0.98
C ILE A 247 23.35 -3.57 -0.90
N ASN A 248 23.69 -3.04 0.26
CA ASN A 248 24.94 -2.29 0.47
C ASN A 248 26.16 -3.20 0.37
N GLU A 249 26.10 -4.42 0.91
CA GLU A 249 27.19 -5.41 0.84
C GLU A 249 27.47 -5.81 -0.62
N PHE A 250 26.44 -5.99 -1.42
CA PHE A 250 26.57 -6.46 -2.82
C PHE A 250 26.49 -5.35 -3.86
N GLY A 251 27.16 -4.25 -3.58
CA GLY A 251 27.43 -3.17 -4.56
C GLY A 251 26.32 -2.13 -4.70
N GLY A 252 25.36 -2.10 -3.78
CA GLY A 252 24.40 -1.01 -3.68
C GLY A 252 24.90 0.15 -2.82
N LYS A 253 24.08 1.18 -2.72
CA LYS A 253 24.37 2.35 -1.90
C LYS A 253 23.06 2.95 -1.35
N LEU A 254 22.66 2.49 -0.18
CA LEU A 254 21.47 2.95 0.55
C LEU A 254 21.87 3.41 1.96
N PRO A 255 22.59 4.53 2.08
CA PRO A 255 22.97 5.06 3.40
C PRO A 255 21.74 5.61 4.10
N ASP A 256 21.63 5.40 5.42
CA ASP A 256 20.60 6.01 6.27
C ASP A 256 19.14 5.71 5.89
N ALA A 257 18.89 4.66 5.11
CA ALA A 257 17.54 4.22 4.78
C ALA A 257 16.83 3.72 6.05
N VAL A 258 15.67 4.29 6.35
CA VAL A 258 14.88 3.97 7.55
C VAL A 258 13.39 4.09 7.27
N GLY A 259 12.60 3.18 7.83
CA GLY A 259 11.15 3.13 7.67
C GLY A 259 10.39 3.23 9.00
N ILE A 260 9.10 2.95 8.94
CA ILE A 260 8.22 2.97 10.11
C ILE A 260 8.41 1.67 10.91
N PRO A 261 8.62 1.73 12.25
CA PRO A 261 8.71 0.54 13.08
C PRO A 261 7.46 -0.32 12.98
N GLU A 262 7.63 -1.63 12.81
CA GLU A 262 6.52 -2.57 12.59
C GLU A 262 5.57 -2.64 13.79
N GLU A 263 6.08 -2.42 15.00
CA GLU A 263 5.28 -2.35 16.23
C GLU A 263 4.26 -1.20 16.18
N GLN A 264 4.64 -0.06 15.63
CA GLN A 264 3.75 1.09 15.46
C GLN A 264 2.69 0.83 14.39
N LEU A 265 3.06 0.15 13.30
CA LEU A 265 2.09 -0.29 12.29
C LEU A 265 1.10 -1.29 12.85
N ARG A 266 1.56 -2.23 13.68
CA ARG A 266 0.70 -3.20 14.37
C ARG A 266 -0.24 -2.51 15.36
N GLU A 267 0.22 -1.50 16.07
CA GLU A 267 -0.61 -0.69 16.96
C GLU A 267 -1.69 0.06 16.18
N ALA A 268 -1.32 0.71 15.09
CA ALA A 268 -2.28 1.40 14.21
C ALA A 268 -3.34 0.45 13.63
N ALA A 269 -2.95 -0.76 13.23
CA ALA A 269 -3.86 -1.77 12.70
C ALA A 269 -4.88 -2.30 13.73
N LYS A 270 -4.61 -2.16 15.03
CA LYS A 270 -5.56 -2.48 16.11
C LYS A 270 -6.61 -1.38 16.35
N SER A 271 -6.46 -0.25 15.70
CA SER A 271 -7.34 0.91 15.75
C SER A 271 -8.23 0.96 14.49
N ALA A 272 -8.62 2.15 14.05
CA ALA A 272 -9.42 2.35 12.84
C ALA A 272 -8.63 2.18 11.52
N VAL A 273 -7.32 1.96 11.59
CA VAL A 273 -6.50 1.75 10.40
C VAL A 273 -6.76 0.37 9.82
N CYS A 274 -7.48 0.34 8.69
CA CYS A 274 -7.93 -0.90 8.04
C CYS A 274 -7.15 -1.24 6.76
N LYS A 275 -6.29 -0.34 6.28
CA LYS A 275 -5.41 -0.54 5.12
C LYS A 275 -4.05 0.10 5.40
N ILE A 276 -2.98 -0.62 5.09
CA ILE A 276 -1.61 -0.12 5.20
C ILE A 276 -0.90 -0.40 3.88
N ASN A 277 -0.32 0.68 3.29
CA ASN A 277 0.41 0.63 2.04
C ASN A 277 1.85 0.15 2.25
N ILE A 278 2.27 -0.83 1.47
CA ILE A 278 3.62 -1.40 1.51
C ILE A 278 4.15 -1.52 0.08
N ASP A 279 5.14 -0.71 -0.26
CA ASP A 279 5.81 -0.72 -1.56
C ASP A 279 7.33 -0.89 -1.41
N SER A 280 8.02 0.05 -0.78
CA SER A 280 9.50 0.06 -0.68
C SER A 280 10.07 -1.26 -0.15
N ASP A 281 9.38 -1.92 0.78
CA ASP A 281 9.85 -3.18 1.38
C ASP A 281 9.99 -4.30 0.34
N SER A 282 9.02 -4.41 -0.58
CA SER A 282 9.08 -5.41 -1.65
C SER A 282 10.16 -5.09 -2.70
N ARG A 283 10.33 -3.81 -3.01
CA ARG A 283 11.41 -3.35 -3.90
C ARG A 283 12.78 -3.68 -3.32
N LEU A 284 12.97 -3.50 -2.00
CA LEU A 284 14.20 -3.85 -1.29
C LEU A 284 14.44 -5.36 -1.28
N ALA A 285 13.44 -6.16 -0.95
CA ALA A 285 13.56 -7.62 -0.92
C ALA A 285 13.95 -8.19 -2.30
N MET A 286 13.28 -7.73 -3.36
CA MET A 286 13.59 -8.12 -4.73
C MET A 286 15.02 -7.74 -5.12
N THR A 287 15.41 -6.49 -4.85
CA THR A 287 16.74 -5.96 -5.20
C THR A 287 17.84 -6.70 -4.45
N ALA A 288 17.64 -6.95 -3.15
CA ALA A 288 18.61 -7.69 -2.32
C ALA A 288 18.83 -9.12 -2.86
N ALA A 289 17.75 -9.83 -3.17
CA ALA A 289 17.83 -11.19 -3.70
C ALA A 289 18.53 -11.25 -5.06
N VAL A 290 18.20 -10.34 -5.99
CA VAL A 290 18.84 -10.27 -7.31
C VAL A 290 20.33 -9.95 -7.20
N ARG A 291 20.71 -8.96 -6.39
CA ARG A 291 22.12 -8.61 -6.14
C ARG A 291 22.91 -9.78 -5.57
N LYS A 292 22.31 -10.49 -4.61
CA LYS A 292 22.96 -11.68 -4.02
C LYS A 292 23.21 -12.75 -5.05
N VAL A 293 22.26 -13.02 -5.95
CA VAL A 293 22.46 -14.01 -7.03
C VAL A 293 23.61 -13.59 -7.93
N PHE A 294 23.68 -12.35 -8.37
CA PHE A 294 24.75 -11.87 -9.24
C PHE A 294 26.12 -11.82 -8.54
N HIS A 295 26.14 -11.62 -7.22
CA HIS A 295 27.38 -11.74 -6.44
C HIS A 295 27.85 -13.19 -6.36
N ASP A 296 26.96 -14.11 -5.95
CA ASP A 296 27.29 -15.52 -5.72
C ASP A 296 27.54 -16.27 -7.03
N LYS A 297 26.91 -15.83 -8.12
CA LYS A 297 26.96 -16.44 -9.45
C LYS A 297 27.11 -15.37 -10.55
N PRO A 298 28.28 -14.73 -10.67
CA PRO A 298 28.47 -13.58 -11.57
C PRO A 298 28.26 -13.88 -13.06
N GLY A 299 28.27 -15.16 -13.45
CA GLY A 299 27.96 -15.60 -14.82
C GLY A 299 26.49 -15.90 -15.08
N GLU A 300 25.60 -15.71 -14.10
CA GLU A 300 24.19 -16.02 -14.28
C GLU A 300 23.50 -14.95 -15.14
N PHE A 301 22.73 -15.37 -16.16
CA PHE A 301 22.00 -14.50 -17.07
C PHE A 301 20.58 -15.00 -17.41
N ASP A 302 20.17 -16.14 -16.85
CA ASP A 302 18.79 -16.61 -16.99
C ASP A 302 17.88 -15.88 -15.98
N PRO A 303 16.90 -15.06 -16.45
CA PRO A 303 16.02 -14.31 -15.54
C PRO A 303 15.27 -15.19 -14.55
N ARG A 304 14.94 -16.41 -14.89
CA ARG A 304 14.30 -17.37 -13.96
C ARG A 304 15.18 -17.70 -12.75
N LYS A 305 16.50 -17.61 -12.92
CA LYS A 305 17.50 -17.97 -11.89
C LYS A 305 17.79 -16.84 -10.92
N TYR A 306 17.52 -15.58 -11.28
CA TYR A 306 17.64 -14.45 -10.37
C TYR A 306 16.31 -13.83 -9.95
N LEU A 307 15.26 -13.90 -10.78
CA LEU A 307 13.91 -13.46 -10.40
C LEU A 307 13.14 -14.51 -9.58
N GLY A 308 13.40 -15.81 -9.76
CA GLY A 308 12.82 -16.85 -8.94
C GLY A 308 13.12 -16.70 -7.44
N PRO A 309 14.41 -16.63 -7.03
CA PRO A 309 14.78 -16.32 -5.65
C PRO A 309 14.22 -14.99 -5.13
N ALA A 310 14.14 -13.96 -6.00
CA ALA A 310 13.54 -12.68 -5.65
C ALA A 310 12.04 -12.80 -5.32
N ARG A 311 11.30 -13.57 -6.12
CA ARG A 311 9.89 -13.87 -5.85
C ARG A 311 9.71 -14.62 -4.53
N ASP A 312 10.55 -15.60 -4.26
CA ASP A 312 10.47 -16.38 -3.03
C ASP A 312 10.78 -15.52 -1.79
N GLU A 313 11.72 -14.59 -1.90
CA GLU A 313 12.03 -13.66 -0.82
C GLU A 313 10.91 -12.65 -0.58
N MET A 314 10.33 -12.10 -1.65
CA MET A 314 9.15 -11.23 -1.54
C MET A 314 7.95 -11.96 -0.92
N LYS A 315 7.71 -13.23 -1.27
CA LYS A 315 6.65 -14.03 -0.65
C LYS A 315 6.84 -14.13 0.86
N LYS A 316 8.06 -14.40 1.34
CA LYS A 316 8.36 -14.45 2.78
C LYS A 316 8.09 -13.10 3.46
N LEU A 317 8.51 -12.01 2.82
CA LEU A 317 8.23 -10.66 3.31
C LEU A 317 6.73 -10.41 3.42
N TYR A 318 5.95 -10.71 2.39
CA TYR A 318 4.50 -10.50 2.40
C TYR A 318 3.81 -11.33 3.49
N MET A 319 4.20 -12.60 3.66
CA MET A 319 3.69 -13.44 4.74
C MET A 319 4.01 -12.87 6.11
N HIS A 320 5.25 -12.39 6.32
CA HIS A 320 5.65 -11.72 7.56
C HIS A 320 4.77 -10.49 7.84
N LYS A 321 4.55 -9.63 6.82
CA LYS A 321 3.68 -8.46 6.97
C LYS A 321 2.25 -8.83 7.32
N ILE A 322 1.68 -9.79 6.63
CA ILE A 322 0.31 -10.27 6.86
C ILE A 322 0.13 -10.78 8.30
N ILE A 323 1.03 -11.65 8.75
CA ILE A 323 0.90 -12.34 10.05
C ILE A 323 1.31 -11.43 11.21
N ASN A 324 2.52 -10.86 11.14
CA ASN A 324 3.14 -10.24 12.31
C ASN A 324 2.85 -8.72 12.43
N VAL A 325 2.58 -8.06 11.30
CA VAL A 325 2.39 -6.60 11.29
C VAL A 325 0.92 -6.24 11.16
N LEU A 326 0.22 -6.78 10.17
CA LEU A 326 -1.15 -6.38 9.84
C LEU A 326 -2.20 -7.21 10.57
N GLY A 327 -1.91 -8.49 10.87
CA GLY A 327 -2.81 -9.41 11.56
C GLY A 327 -4.02 -9.82 10.72
N SER A 328 -3.85 -9.86 9.39
CA SER A 328 -4.91 -10.21 8.44
C SER A 328 -4.93 -11.69 8.05
N ASP A 329 -4.02 -12.50 8.59
CA ASP A 329 -4.00 -13.95 8.39
C ASP A 329 -5.29 -14.60 8.89
N GLY A 330 -5.80 -15.57 8.12
CA GLY A 330 -7.07 -16.23 8.41
C GLY A 330 -8.31 -15.34 8.32
N LYS A 331 -8.21 -14.14 7.72
CA LYS A 331 -9.33 -13.18 7.61
C LYS A 331 -10.02 -13.20 6.24
N ALA A 332 -9.48 -13.92 5.26
CA ALA A 332 -10.20 -14.22 4.03
C ALA A 332 -11.34 -15.22 4.31
N LEU A 333 -12.51 -14.95 3.78
CA LEU A 333 -13.70 -15.80 3.92
C LEU A 333 -13.68 -16.97 2.94
#